data_dad14d29e704138cb349437b3c9e8339
#
_entry.id   dad14d29e704138cb349437b3c9e8339
#
_cell.length_a   1.000
_cell.length_b   1.000
_cell.length_c   1.000
_cell.angle_alpha   90.00
_cell.angle_beta   90.00
_cell.angle_gamma   90.00
#
_symmetry.space_group_name_H-M   'P 1'
#
loop_
_entity.id
_entity.type
_entity.pdbx_description
1 polymer ?
#
loop_
_entity_poly.entity_id
_entity_poly.type
_entity_poly.pdbx_seq_one_letter_code
_entity_poly.pdbx_strand_id
1 'polypeptide(L)'
;MAVHEVAEQGFGREAEEYERVRPSYPADAVAWLVDNLGLGPGRTVLDLAAGTGKLTRLLVPFGAAVLAAEPVEGMRRGFVAAVPGVPVVAAVAEALPVAGESLDAITVAQAFHWFDADRAFDEFARVLHPRGRVGLIWNARDRSSDWVNEVWSIMDRVEKRAPWRDHEQGDDSAPRPRAGFGPLHAGTFRHEQSITPEGVVGRVASVSHVAVLPPGERRRVLDEVQDVLTRHPDARGRPELHLPYRVDVYWCERA
;
A
#
# COMPACT_ATOMS: atom_id res chain seq x y z
N MET A 1 -18.44 9.30 4.25
CA MET A 1 -17.33 10.24 4.10
C MET A 1 -16.70 10.01 2.76
N ALA A 2 -16.28 11.07 2.08
CA ALA A 2 -15.67 10.93 0.77
C ALA A 2 -14.27 10.33 0.93
N VAL A 3 -13.96 9.31 0.17
CA VAL A 3 -12.59 8.90 -0.15
C VAL A 3 -11.86 10.14 -0.64
N HIS A 4 -10.62 10.33 -0.26
CA HIS A 4 -9.85 11.49 -0.71
C HIS A 4 -9.89 11.54 -2.25
N GLU A 5 -10.41 12.65 -2.82
CA GLU A 5 -10.64 12.77 -4.28
C GLU A 5 -9.44 12.37 -5.14
N VAL A 6 -8.23 12.62 -4.63
CA VAL A 6 -6.98 12.26 -5.29
C VAL A 6 -6.79 10.74 -5.40
N ALA A 7 -7.16 10.00 -4.35
CA ALA A 7 -7.12 8.55 -4.37
C ALA A 7 -8.13 7.99 -5.38
N GLU A 8 -9.35 8.54 -5.41
CA GLU A 8 -10.40 8.10 -6.31
C GLU A 8 -10.07 8.38 -7.79
N GLN A 9 -9.58 9.57 -8.10
CA GLN A 9 -9.24 9.97 -9.47
C GLN A 9 -7.96 9.30 -9.98
N GLY A 10 -6.98 9.10 -9.11
CA GLY A 10 -5.68 8.52 -9.47
C GLY A 10 -5.68 7.00 -9.63
N PHE A 11 -6.54 6.28 -8.89
CA PHE A 11 -6.52 4.80 -8.85
C PHE A 11 -7.61 4.14 -9.71
N GLY A 12 -8.71 4.83 -9.99
CA GLY A 12 -9.85 4.22 -10.67
C GLY A 12 -9.67 3.92 -12.17
N ARG A 13 -8.80 4.65 -12.86
CA ARG A 13 -8.62 4.55 -14.33
C ARG A 13 -7.48 3.63 -14.77
N GLU A 14 -6.58 3.27 -13.90
CA GLU A 14 -5.31 2.62 -14.22
C GLU A 14 -5.06 1.36 -13.36
N ALA A 15 -6.13 0.67 -12.92
CA ALA A 15 -5.99 -0.49 -12.03
C ALA A 15 -5.10 -1.61 -12.62
N GLU A 16 -5.17 -1.86 -13.93
CA GLU A 16 -4.32 -2.87 -14.60
C GLU A 16 -2.85 -2.43 -14.65
N GLU A 17 -2.59 -1.16 -14.98
CA GLU A 17 -1.24 -0.62 -14.97
C GLU A 17 -0.69 -0.55 -13.54
N TYR A 18 -1.51 -0.13 -12.58
CA TYR A 18 -1.17 -0.17 -11.16
C TYR A 18 -0.75 -1.59 -10.73
N GLU A 19 -1.55 -2.59 -11.10
CA GLU A 19 -1.25 -4.00 -10.78
C GLU A 19 0.09 -4.45 -11.37
N ARG A 20 0.37 -4.07 -12.60
CA ARG A 20 1.58 -4.48 -13.33
C ARG A 20 2.87 -3.85 -12.77
N VAL A 21 2.82 -2.56 -12.39
CA VAL A 21 4.04 -1.80 -12.06
C VAL A 21 4.32 -1.66 -10.56
N ARG A 22 3.32 -1.86 -9.70
CA ARG A 22 3.52 -1.76 -8.25
C ARG A 22 4.15 -3.04 -7.69
N PRO A 23 5.12 -2.92 -6.77
CA PRO A 23 5.75 -4.08 -6.16
C PRO A 23 4.76 -4.93 -5.38
N SER A 24 5.04 -6.21 -5.28
CA SER A 24 4.45 -7.13 -4.31
C SER A 24 5.16 -6.98 -2.96
N TYR A 25 4.93 -7.90 -2.04
CA TYR A 25 5.61 -7.97 -0.75
C TYR A 25 6.47 -9.23 -0.69
N PRO A 26 7.66 -9.19 -0.07
CA PRO A 26 8.51 -10.36 0.08
C PRO A 26 7.89 -11.37 1.06
N ALA A 27 8.14 -12.64 0.78
CA ALA A 27 7.50 -13.74 1.51
C ALA A 27 7.83 -13.73 3.01
N ASP A 28 9.03 -13.35 3.39
CA ASP A 28 9.47 -13.24 4.79
C ASP A 28 8.74 -12.13 5.56
N ALA A 29 8.49 -10.97 4.93
CA ALA A 29 7.70 -9.90 5.53
C ALA A 29 6.23 -10.32 5.72
N VAL A 30 5.66 -11.01 4.73
CA VAL A 30 4.28 -11.53 4.82
C VAL A 30 4.19 -12.62 5.89
N ALA A 31 5.13 -13.56 5.94
CA ALA A 31 5.16 -14.60 6.96
C ALA A 31 5.28 -13.99 8.36
N TRP A 32 6.17 -13.02 8.55
CA TRP A 32 6.31 -12.31 9.81
C TRP A 32 5.01 -11.61 10.23
N LEU A 33 4.33 -10.96 9.29
CA LEU A 33 3.04 -10.32 9.53
C LEU A 33 1.98 -11.35 9.95
N VAL A 34 1.85 -12.45 9.21
CA VAL A 34 0.89 -13.53 9.46
C VAL A 34 1.11 -14.17 10.83
N ASP A 35 2.37 -14.48 11.17
CA ASP A 35 2.74 -15.09 12.47
C ASP A 35 2.39 -14.16 13.63
N ASN A 36 2.73 -12.88 13.50
CA ASN A 36 2.45 -11.89 14.54
C ASN A 36 0.97 -11.53 14.66
N LEU A 37 0.18 -11.65 13.59
CA LEU A 37 -1.27 -11.50 13.65
C LEU A 37 -1.98 -12.78 14.09
N GLY A 38 -1.27 -13.92 14.17
CA GLY A 38 -1.83 -15.21 14.51
C GLY A 38 -2.84 -15.72 13.47
N LEU A 39 -2.60 -15.44 12.19
CA LEU A 39 -3.49 -15.84 11.10
C LEU A 39 -3.29 -17.32 10.74
N GLY A 40 -4.40 -18.00 10.46
CA GLY A 40 -4.42 -19.40 10.07
C GLY A 40 -5.85 -19.94 10.04
N PRO A 41 -6.03 -21.26 9.89
CA PRO A 41 -7.35 -21.87 9.88
C PRO A 41 -8.19 -21.50 11.10
N GLY A 42 -9.45 -21.13 10.87
CA GLY A 42 -10.39 -20.72 11.93
C GLY A 42 -10.27 -19.24 12.35
N ARG A 43 -9.40 -18.48 11.73
CA ARG A 43 -9.27 -17.02 11.93
C ARG A 43 -9.90 -16.25 10.79
N THR A 44 -10.40 -15.05 11.10
CA THR A 44 -10.98 -14.11 10.12
C THR A 44 -10.15 -12.83 10.06
N VAL A 45 -9.69 -12.46 8.87
CA VAL A 45 -8.93 -11.24 8.64
C VAL A 45 -9.62 -10.36 7.60
N LEU A 46 -9.65 -9.05 7.86
CA LEU A 46 -10.07 -8.04 6.89
C LEU A 46 -8.84 -7.37 6.30
N ASP A 47 -8.64 -7.52 4.98
CA ASP A 47 -7.67 -6.70 4.23
C ASP A 47 -8.35 -5.40 3.81
N LEU A 48 -7.95 -4.30 4.44
CA LEU A 48 -8.61 -3.00 4.36
C LEU A 48 -7.86 -2.07 3.41
N ALA A 49 -8.60 -1.37 2.55
CA ALA A 49 -8.09 -0.64 1.40
C ALA A 49 -7.23 -1.56 0.50
N ALA A 50 -7.79 -2.72 0.20
CA ALA A 50 -7.11 -3.85 -0.42
C ALA A 50 -6.62 -3.57 -1.86
N GLY A 51 -7.09 -2.49 -2.50
CA GLY A 51 -6.75 -2.12 -3.85
C GLY A 51 -7.12 -3.23 -4.84
N THR A 52 -6.14 -3.69 -5.61
CA THR A 52 -6.27 -4.83 -6.52
C THR A 52 -5.99 -6.19 -5.86
N GLY A 53 -5.82 -6.23 -4.54
CA GLY A 53 -5.62 -7.46 -3.76
C GLY A 53 -4.19 -7.98 -3.70
N LYS A 54 -3.18 -7.14 -3.84
CA LYS A 54 -1.76 -7.56 -3.79
C LYS A 54 -1.39 -8.24 -2.46
N LEU A 55 -1.80 -7.68 -1.33
CA LEU A 55 -1.59 -8.33 -0.04
C LEU A 55 -2.56 -9.51 0.15
N THR A 56 -3.83 -9.33 -0.20
CA THR A 56 -4.86 -10.37 -0.06
C THR A 56 -4.43 -11.71 -0.64
N ARG A 57 -3.89 -11.73 -1.87
CA ARG A 57 -3.38 -12.95 -2.53
C ARG A 57 -2.30 -13.67 -1.74
N LEU A 58 -1.49 -12.91 -1.00
CA LEU A 58 -0.42 -13.45 -0.18
C LEU A 58 -0.91 -13.96 1.18
N LEU A 59 -2.07 -13.47 1.66
CA LEU A 59 -2.69 -13.93 2.91
C LEU A 59 -3.51 -15.22 2.73
N VAL A 60 -4.20 -15.38 1.60
CA VAL A 60 -5.07 -16.54 1.31
C VAL A 60 -4.40 -17.91 1.58
N PRO A 61 -3.14 -18.15 1.16
CA PRO A 61 -2.50 -19.46 1.36
C PRO A 61 -2.30 -19.89 2.82
N PHE A 62 -2.39 -18.96 3.77
CA PHE A 62 -2.24 -19.27 5.19
C PHE A 62 -3.51 -19.85 5.84
N GLY A 63 -4.63 -19.91 5.11
CA GLY A 63 -5.85 -20.62 5.50
C GLY A 63 -6.80 -19.87 6.41
N ALA A 64 -6.56 -18.59 6.70
CA ALA A 64 -7.54 -17.72 7.35
C ALA A 64 -8.71 -17.41 6.39
N ALA A 65 -9.89 -17.14 6.93
CA ALA A 65 -11.00 -16.56 6.17
C ALA A 65 -10.68 -15.08 5.88
N VAL A 66 -10.35 -14.78 4.61
CA VAL A 66 -10.00 -13.42 4.20
C VAL A 66 -11.22 -12.70 3.64
N LEU A 67 -11.50 -11.52 4.17
CA LEU A 67 -12.44 -10.53 3.65
C LEU A 67 -11.65 -9.34 3.13
N ALA A 68 -12.18 -8.61 2.16
CA ALA A 68 -11.56 -7.38 1.69
C ALA A 68 -12.53 -6.19 1.70
N ALA A 69 -12.01 -5.01 1.97
CA ALA A 69 -12.74 -3.76 1.83
C ALA A 69 -11.91 -2.78 0.99
N GLU A 70 -12.55 -2.15 -0.01
CA GLU A 70 -11.90 -1.18 -0.89
C GLU A 70 -12.92 -0.15 -1.36
N PRO A 71 -12.74 1.16 -1.07
CA PRO A 71 -13.71 2.18 -1.42
C PRO A 71 -13.77 2.48 -2.93
N VAL A 72 -12.66 2.33 -3.67
CA VAL A 72 -12.56 2.72 -5.08
C VAL A 72 -13.10 1.62 -6.01
N GLU A 73 -14.15 1.91 -6.77
CA GLU A 73 -14.82 0.91 -7.62
C GLU A 73 -13.89 0.28 -8.67
N GLY A 74 -13.04 1.08 -9.31
CA GLY A 74 -12.08 0.58 -10.30
C GLY A 74 -11.08 -0.42 -9.70
N MET A 75 -10.62 -0.17 -8.47
CA MET A 75 -9.77 -1.10 -7.71
C MET A 75 -10.52 -2.37 -7.35
N ARG A 76 -11.78 -2.28 -6.87
CA ARG A 76 -12.59 -3.47 -6.58
C ARG A 76 -12.81 -4.34 -7.80
N ARG A 77 -13.03 -3.74 -8.98
CA ARG A 77 -13.11 -4.52 -10.24
C ARG A 77 -11.83 -5.28 -10.54
N GLY A 78 -10.67 -4.61 -10.38
CA GLY A 78 -9.37 -5.25 -10.49
C GLY A 78 -9.17 -6.36 -9.46
N PHE A 79 -9.61 -6.13 -8.22
CA PHE A 79 -9.56 -7.11 -7.14
C PHE A 79 -10.32 -8.39 -7.48
N VAL A 80 -11.58 -8.29 -7.92
CA VAL A 80 -12.42 -9.45 -8.27
C VAL A 80 -11.78 -10.30 -9.37
N ALA A 81 -11.14 -9.66 -10.34
CA ALA A 81 -10.42 -10.36 -11.40
C ALA A 81 -9.14 -11.05 -10.90
N ALA A 82 -8.40 -10.39 -9.98
CA ALA A 82 -7.10 -10.85 -9.50
C ALA A 82 -7.18 -11.84 -8.32
N VAL A 83 -8.27 -11.81 -7.54
CA VAL A 83 -8.44 -12.60 -6.30
C VAL A 83 -9.81 -13.28 -6.31
N PRO A 84 -10.07 -14.20 -7.23
CA PRO A 84 -11.35 -14.87 -7.30
C PRO A 84 -11.63 -15.68 -6.02
N GLY A 85 -12.87 -15.59 -5.53
CA GLY A 85 -13.32 -16.34 -4.35
C GLY A 85 -13.13 -15.61 -3.00
N VAL A 86 -12.44 -14.48 -2.95
CA VAL A 86 -12.39 -13.61 -1.77
C VAL A 86 -13.45 -12.51 -1.90
N PRO A 87 -14.38 -12.36 -0.93
CA PRO A 87 -15.38 -11.31 -0.96
C PRO A 87 -14.73 -9.94 -0.76
N VAL A 88 -15.16 -8.95 -1.54
CA VAL A 88 -14.75 -7.55 -1.41
C VAL A 88 -15.95 -6.64 -1.35
N VAL A 89 -15.96 -5.71 -0.40
CA VAL A 89 -17.04 -4.74 -0.19
C VAL A 89 -16.56 -3.30 -0.37
N ALA A 90 -17.48 -2.41 -0.71
CA ALA A 90 -17.21 -0.98 -0.74
C ALA A 90 -17.28 -0.43 0.70
N ALA A 91 -16.15 -0.07 1.28
CA ALA A 91 -16.11 0.53 2.61
C ALA A 91 -14.88 1.42 2.80
N VAL A 92 -14.96 2.35 3.73
CA VAL A 92 -13.85 3.16 4.24
C VAL A 92 -13.44 2.66 5.63
N ALA A 93 -12.22 2.99 6.05
CA ALA A 93 -11.65 2.52 7.31
C ALA A 93 -12.46 2.96 8.55
N GLU A 94 -13.12 4.10 8.45
CA GLU A 94 -13.86 4.76 9.53
C GLU A 94 -15.32 4.27 9.66
N ALA A 95 -15.78 3.37 8.77
CA ALA A 95 -17.14 2.82 8.78
C ALA A 95 -17.17 1.48 8.02
N LEU A 96 -16.97 0.39 8.74
CA LEU A 96 -16.90 -0.97 8.19
C LEU A 96 -18.25 -1.68 8.29
N PRO A 97 -18.75 -2.29 7.21
CA PRO A 97 -20.03 -3.00 7.21
C PRO A 97 -19.89 -4.42 7.79
N VAL A 98 -19.23 -4.52 8.94
CA VAL A 98 -19.03 -5.77 9.67
C VAL A 98 -19.50 -5.64 11.12
N ALA A 99 -19.93 -6.73 11.70
CA ALA A 99 -20.39 -6.75 13.09
C ALA A 99 -19.25 -6.39 14.07
N GLY A 100 -19.62 -5.87 15.24
CA GLY A 100 -18.66 -5.68 16.32
C GLY A 100 -18.08 -7.03 16.77
N GLU A 101 -16.81 -7.02 17.16
CA GLU A 101 -16.10 -8.20 17.67
C GLU A 101 -16.25 -9.44 16.77
N SER A 102 -16.03 -9.27 15.46
CA SER A 102 -16.19 -10.34 14.47
C SER A 102 -14.91 -10.67 13.68
N LEU A 103 -13.84 -9.90 13.90
CA LEU A 103 -12.56 -10.07 13.20
C LEU A 103 -11.44 -10.42 14.20
N ASP A 104 -10.56 -11.33 13.81
CA ASP A 104 -9.33 -11.63 14.54
C ASP A 104 -8.21 -10.64 14.19
N ALA A 105 -8.18 -10.19 12.94
CA ALA A 105 -7.19 -9.21 12.52
C ALA A 105 -7.72 -8.28 11.40
N ILE A 106 -7.03 -7.14 11.28
CA ILE A 106 -7.13 -6.20 10.16
C ILE A 106 -5.74 -6.04 9.58
N THR A 107 -5.61 -6.08 8.24
CA THR A 107 -4.38 -5.72 7.53
C THR A 107 -4.61 -4.48 6.69
N VAL A 108 -3.59 -3.60 6.61
CA VAL A 108 -3.58 -2.43 5.74
C VAL A 108 -2.25 -2.36 5.02
N ALA A 109 -2.29 -2.35 3.70
CA ALA A 109 -1.12 -2.28 2.85
C ALA A 109 -1.05 -0.95 2.10
N GLN A 110 -0.01 -0.15 2.32
CA GLN A 110 0.24 1.13 1.61
C GLN A 110 -0.84 2.21 1.77
N ALA A 111 -1.84 2.04 2.64
CA ALA A 111 -3.04 2.88 2.58
C ALA A 111 -3.34 3.66 3.87
N PHE A 112 -2.73 3.32 5.01
CA PHE A 112 -3.10 3.89 6.31
C PHE A 112 -3.01 5.43 6.36
N HIS A 113 -2.10 6.05 5.61
CA HIS A 113 -1.96 7.50 5.52
C HIS A 113 -3.16 8.24 4.86
N TRP A 114 -4.09 7.50 4.27
CA TRP A 114 -5.35 8.03 3.73
C TRP A 114 -6.48 8.10 4.77
N PHE A 115 -6.31 7.46 5.92
CA PHE A 115 -7.36 7.33 6.93
C PHE A 115 -7.36 8.52 7.89
N ASP A 116 -8.54 8.84 8.41
CA ASP A 116 -8.66 9.54 9.68
C ASP A 116 -8.26 8.55 10.78
N ALA A 117 -7.01 8.65 11.25
CA ALA A 117 -6.42 7.64 12.12
C ALA A 117 -7.21 7.45 13.41
N ASP A 118 -7.77 8.52 14.01
CA ASP A 118 -8.55 8.44 15.24
C ASP A 118 -9.82 7.62 15.00
N ARG A 119 -10.58 7.98 13.99
CA ARG A 119 -11.84 7.30 13.66
C ARG A 119 -11.62 5.88 13.15
N ALA A 120 -10.53 5.64 12.41
CA ALA A 120 -10.18 4.29 11.96
C ALA A 120 -9.85 3.38 13.14
N PHE A 121 -9.06 3.84 14.12
CA PHE A 121 -8.76 3.04 15.31
C PHE A 121 -9.99 2.81 16.18
N ASP A 122 -10.91 3.77 16.30
CA ASP A 122 -12.21 3.57 17.00
C ASP A 122 -13.02 2.45 16.31
N GLU A 123 -13.05 2.45 14.96
CA GLU A 123 -13.75 1.43 14.20
C GLU A 123 -13.02 0.06 14.28
N PHE A 124 -11.68 0.04 14.25
CA PHE A 124 -10.90 -1.17 14.47
C PHE A 124 -11.18 -1.77 15.86
N ALA A 125 -11.24 -0.94 16.90
CA ALA A 125 -11.62 -1.39 18.24
C ALA A 125 -13.03 -1.95 18.29
N ARG A 126 -13.96 -1.44 17.49
CA ARG A 126 -15.33 -1.95 17.43
C ARG A 126 -15.40 -3.33 16.79
N VAL A 127 -14.70 -3.55 15.66
CA VAL A 127 -14.86 -4.76 14.84
C VAL A 127 -13.94 -5.92 15.23
N LEU A 128 -12.80 -5.63 15.83
CA LEU A 128 -11.87 -6.66 16.31
C LEU A 128 -12.41 -7.35 17.58
N HIS A 129 -12.18 -8.65 17.69
CA HIS A 129 -12.30 -9.34 18.97
C HIS A 129 -11.38 -8.72 20.02
N PRO A 130 -11.64 -8.89 21.35
CA PRO A 130 -10.64 -8.63 22.37
C PRO A 130 -9.34 -9.36 22.03
N ARG A 131 -8.20 -8.64 22.11
CA ARG A 131 -6.88 -9.11 21.66
C ARG A 131 -6.76 -9.36 20.15
N GLY A 132 -7.70 -8.90 19.35
CA GLY A 132 -7.55 -8.83 17.88
C GLY A 132 -6.44 -7.86 17.49
N ARG A 133 -5.85 -8.04 16.31
CA ARG A 133 -4.61 -7.36 15.93
C ARG A 133 -4.77 -6.54 14.64
N VAL A 134 -4.04 -5.43 14.59
CA VAL A 134 -3.90 -4.61 13.38
C VAL A 134 -2.49 -4.78 12.85
N GLY A 135 -2.37 -5.11 11.57
CA GLY A 135 -1.10 -5.22 10.87
C GLY A 135 -1.01 -4.25 9.71
N LEU A 136 0.12 -3.60 9.57
CA LEU A 136 0.36 -2.57 8.57
C LEU A 136 1.64 -2.92 7.82
N ILE A 137 1.66 -2.72 6.49
CA ILE A 137 2.83 -3.04 5.67
C ILE A 137 3.05 -1.99 4.57
N TRP A 138 4.30 -1.54 4.42
CA TRP A 138 4.72 -0.59 3.39
C TRP A 138 5.96 -1.04 2.64
N ASN A 139 5.96 -0.82 1.34
CA ASN A 139 7.17 -0.75 0.52
C ASN A 139 7.69 0.69 0.52
N ALA A 140 8.65 0.99 1.36
CA ALA A 140 9.33 2.27 1.42
C ALA A 140 10.42 2.35 0.33
N ARG A 141 10.68 3.56 -0.18
CA ARG A 141 11.70 3.80 -1.22
C ARG A 141 13.09 3.54 -0.64
N ASP A 142 13.84 2.58 -1.18
CA ASP A 142 15.26 2.41 -0.90
C ASP A 142 16.08 3.24 -1.89
N ARG A 143 17.01 4.04 -1.39
CA ARG A 143 17.85 4.98 -2.16
C ARG A 143 19.30 4.52 -2.25
N SER A 144 19.57 3.24 -1.98
CA SER A 144 20.92 2.68 -1.97
C SER A 144 21.58 2.62 -3.35
N SER A 145 20.79 2.73 -4.43
CA SER A 145 21.27 2.77 -5.81
C SER A 145 21.20 4.19 -6.37
N ASP A 146 22.27 4.67 -7.03
CA ASP A 146 22.39 6.05 -7.49
C ASP A 146 21.30 6.42 -8.51
N TRP A 147 21.05 5.58 -9.52
CA TRP A 147 20.00 5.84 -10.52
C TRP A 147 18.60 5.86 -9.88
N VAL A 148 18.36 4.99 -8.90
CA VAL A 148 17.10 4.95 -8.15
C VAL A 148 16.93 6.22 -7.33
N ASN A 149 17.99 6.67 -6.66
CA ASN A 149 17.97 7.92 -5.91
C ASN A 149 17.68 9.13 -6.81
N GLU A 150 18.23 9.16 -8.05
CA GLU A 150 17.91 10.20 -9.02
C GLU A 150 16.41 10.19 -9.39
N VAL A 151 15.84 9.01 -9.68
CA VAL A 151 14.41 8.86 -9.99
C VAL A 151 13.54 9.33 -8.82
N TRP A 152 13.85 8.89 -7.58
CA TRP A 152 13.07 9.29 -6.41
C TRP A 152 13.22 10.79 -6.10
N SER A 153 14.37 11.40 -6.42
CA SER A 153 14.57 12.84 -6.26
C SER A 153 13.67 13.67 -7.20
N ILE A 154 13.37 13.15 -8.39
CA ILE A 154 12.36 13.75 -9.28
C ILE A 154 10.98 13.71 -8.59
N MET A 155 10.62 12.56 -8.04
CA MET A 155 9.35 12.37 -7.32
C MET A 155 9.19 13.29 -6.12
N ASP A 156 10.25 13.46 -5.31
CA ASP A 156 10.21 14.34 -4.13
C ASP A 156 9.92 15.80 -4.50
N ARG A 157 10.42 16.26 -5.65
CA ARG A 157 10.11 17.63 -6.13
C ARG A 157 8.64 17.81 -6.46
N VAL A 158 7.99 16.77 -6.97
CA VAL A 158 6.55 16.75 -7.26
C VAL A 158 5.74 16.68 -5.98
N GLU A 159 6.09 15.76 -5.09
CA GLU A 159 5.44 15.53 -3.81
C GLU A 159 5.45 16.79 -2.91
N LYS A 160 6.58 17.52 -2.86
CA LYS A 160 6.69 18.78 -2.12
C LYS A 160 5.72 19.89 -2.58
N ARG A 161 5.17 19.78 -3.78
CA ARG A 161 4.20 20.73 -4.35
C ARG A 161 2.75 20.28 -4.17
N ALA A 162 2.53 19.07 -3.65
CA ALA A 162 1.19 18.54 -3.51
C ALA A 162 0.43 19.26 -2.38
N PRO A 163 -0.77 19.81 -2.64
CA PRO A 163 -1.51 20.64 -1.68
C PRO A 163 -2.02 19.87 -0.45
N TRP A 164 -2.04 18.53 -0.50
CA TRP A 164 -2.49 17.65 0.60
C TRP A 164 -1.35 17.15 1.50
N ARG A 165 -0.11 17.58 1.26
CA ARG A 165 1.05 17.15 2.04
C ARG A 165 0.98 17.53 3.52
N ASP A 166 0.26 18.60 3.86
CA ASP A 166 0.11 19.05 5.24
C ASP A 166 -0.59 18.03 6.15
N HIS A 167 -1.19 16.98 5.54
CA HIS A 167 -1.80 15.85 6.24
C HIS A 167 -0.93 14.58 6.22
N GLU A 168 0.13 14.54 5.40
CA GLU A 168 1.11 13.47 5.44
C GLU A 168 2.04 13.71 6.63
N GLN A 169 1.88 12.88 7.65
CA GLN A 169 2.86 12.77 8.72
C GLN A 169 4.23 12.54 8.05
N GLY A 170 5.24 13.32 8.46
CA GLY A 170 6.57 13.26 7.89
C GLY A 170 7.18 11.85 7.90
N ASP A 171 8.46 11.71 7.56
CA ASP A 171 9.22 10.46 7.41
C ASP A 171 9.10 9.45 8.60
N ASP A 172 8.36 9.81 9.63
CA ASP A 172 7.89 9.03 10.78
C ASP A 172 6.54 8.36 10.43
N SER A 173 6.52 7.57 9.36
CA SER A 173 5.33 6.88 8.84
C SER A 173 4.80 5.75 9.75
N ALA A 174 5.45 5.49 10.88
CA ALA A 174 4.97 4.54 11.86
C ALA A 174 3.65 5.07 12.47
N PRO A 175 2.55 4.30 12.37
CA PRO A 175 1.30 4.69 12.99
C PRO A 175 1.51 4.77 14.51
N ARG A 176 0.91 5.77 15.14
CA ARG A 176 0.92 5.85 16.60
C ARG A 176 -0.29 5.09 17.13
N PRO A 177 -0.10 4.04 17.95
CA PRO A 177 -1.22 3.34 18.57
C PRO A 177 -2.06 4.33 19.38
N ARG A 178 -3.38 4.14 19.31
CA ARG A 178 -4.36 4.96 20.04
C ARG A 178 -4.75 4.27 21.35
N ALA A 179 -5.43 5.01 22.22
CA ALA A 179 -6.04 4.45 23.41
C ALA A 179 -6.89 3.20 23.05
N GLY A 180 -6.74 2.11 23.80
CA GLY A 180 -7.37 0.82 23.51
C GLY A 180 -6.53 -0.11 22.63
N PHE A 181 -5.32 0.29 22.23
CA PHE A 181 -4.34 -0.58 21.57
C PHE A 181 -3.01 -0.60 22.33
N GLY A 182 -2.36 -1.74 22.31
CA GLY A 182 -1.05 -1.95 22.91
C GLY A 182 0.09 -1.28 22.13
N PRO A 183 1.35 -1.53 22.52
CA PRO A 183 2.51 -0.96 21.85
C PRO A 183 2.60 -1.40 20.39
N LEU A 184 3.20 -0.54 19.56
CA LEU A 184 3.51 -0.87 18.19
C LEU A 184 4.79 -1.71 18.13
N HIS A 185 4.69 -2.87 17.49
CA HIS A 185 5.82 -3.73 17.15
C HIS A 185 6.19 -3.51 15.70
N ALA A 186 7.48 -3.57 15.37
CA ALA A 186 7.98 -3.30 14.02
C ALA A 186 8.95 -4.38 13.55
N GLY A 187 8.91 -4.65 12.25
CA GLY A 187 9.88 -5.47 11.53
C GLY A 187 10.25 -4.77 10.21
N THR A 188 11.50 -4.91 9.78
CA THR A 188 12.00 -4.33 8.53
C THR A 188 12.63 -5.42 7.68
N PHE A 189 12.27 -5.43 6.39
CA PHE A 189 12.69 -6.42 5.41
C PHE A 189 13.22 -5.72 4.17
N ARG A 190 13.84 -6.47 3.27
CA ARG A 190 14.28 -5.99 1.96
C ARG A 190 13.48 -6.66 0.86
N HIS A 191 13.16 -5.89 -0.15
CA HIS A 191 12.50 -6.38 -1.34
C HIS A 191 13.15 -5.77 -2.58
N GLU A 192 13.25 -6.54 -3.63
CA GLU A 192 13.76 -6.08 -4.92
C GLU A 192 12.74 -6.45 -6.00
N GLN A 193 12.32 -5.46 -6.75
CA GLN A 193 11.41 -5.65 -7.87
C GLN A 193 12.21 -5.67 -9.18
N SER A 194 12.18 -6.79 -9.91
CA SER A 194 12.59 -6.83 -11.31
C SER A 194 11.57 -6.07 -12.17
N ILE A 195 12.06 -5.12 -12.96
CA ILE A 195 11.19 -4.20 -13.71
C ILE A 195 11.90 -3.73 -14.99
N THR A 196 11.17 -3.57 -16.10
CA THR A 196 11.74 -2.98 -17.32
C THR A 196 11.88 -1.46 -17.19
N PRO A 197 12.71 -0.79 -18.00
CA PRO A 197 12.78 0.68 -18.02
C PRO A 197 11.41 1.35 -18.19
N GLU A 198 10.57 0.83 -19.10
CA GLU A 198 9.21 1.31 -19.31
C GLU A 198 8.35 1.08 -18.07
N GLY A 199 8.57 -0.04 -17.37
CA GLY A 199 7.92 -0.35 -16.09
C GLY A 199 8.30 0.66 -15.01
N VAL A 200 9.55 1.16 -14.95
CA VAL A 200 9.96 2.22 -14.01
C VAL A 200 9.17 3.51 -14.29
N VAL A 201 9.06 3.90 -15.56
CA VAL A 201 8.26 5.07 -15.96
C VAL A 201 6.79 4.89 -15.54
N GLY A 202 6.21 3.71 -15.83
CA GLY A 202 4.85 3.36 -15.40
C GLY A 202 4.69 3.36 -13.87
N ARG A 203 5.70 2.85 -13.14
CA ARG A 203 5.74 2.88 -11.67
C ARG A 203 5.66 4.31 -11.13
N VAL A 204 6.42 5.24 -11.72
CA VAL A 204 6.35 6.68 -11.37
C VAL A 204 4.99 7.25 -11.76
N ALA A 205 4.50 6.97 -12.96
CA ALA A 205 3.19 7.45 -13.44
C ALA A 205 2.02 7.02 -12.56
N SER A 206 2.14 5.84 -11.90
CA SER A 206 1.11 5.27 -11.02
C SER A 206 1.08 5.88 -9.62
N VAL A 207 2.00 6.77 -9.28
CA VAL A 207 1.98 7.43 -7.96
C VAL A 207 0.93 8.53 -7.96
N SER A 208 0.10 8.59 -6.90
CA SER A 208 -1.08 9.45 -6.81
C SER A 208 -0.80 10.91 -7.17
N HIS A 209 0.27 11.50 -6.59
CA HIS A 209 0.63 12.90 -6.85
C HIS A 209 1.18 13.14 -8.27
N VAL A 210 1.64 12.12 -8.99
CA VAL A 210 2.00 12.21 -10.41
C VAL A 210 0.80 11.98 -11.31
N ALA A 211 -0.07 11.04 -10.94
CA ALA A 211 -1.26 10.68 -11.70
C ALA A 211 -2.24 11.86 -11.87
N VAL A 212 -2.32 12.74 -10.86
CA VAL A 212 -3.23 13.90 -10.87
C VAL A 212 -2.61 15.18 -11.46
N LEU A 213 -1.34 15.17 -11.88
CA LEU A 213 -0.72 16.33 -12.53
C LEU A 213 -1.41 16.70 -13.83
N PRO A 214 -1.42 18.00 -14.19
CA PRO A 214 -1.81 18.42 -15.54
C PRO A 214 -1.00 17.66 -16.61
N PRO A 215 -1.61 17.31 -17.77
CA PRO A 215 -0.96 16.43 -18.76
C PRO A 215 0.45 16.88 -19.19
N GLY A 216 0.67 18.20 -19.32
CA GLY A 216 1.98 18.75 -19.69
C GLY A 216 3.04 18.62 -18.59
N GLU A 217 2.65 18.77 -17.32
CA GLU A 217 3.56 18.57 -16.19
C GLU A 217 3.87 17.10 -15.97
N ARG A 218 2.84 16.24 -16.03
CA ARG A 218 3.00 14.79 -15.95
C ARG A 218 4.00 14.30 -17.00
N ARG A 219 3.86 14.75 -18.25
CA ARG A 219 4.79 14.38 -19.32
C ARG A 219 6.21 14.78 -18.98
N ARG A 220 6.46 16.03 -18.54
CA ARG A 220 7.81 16.49 -18.17
C ARG A 220 8.44 15.62 -17.08
N VAL A 221 7.68 15.26 -16.06
CA VAL A 221 8.15 14.36 -14.97
C VAL A 221 8.56 12.99 -15.53
N LEU A 222 7.74 12.41 -16.41
CA LEU A 222 8.02 11.12 -17.01
C LEU A 222 9.20 11.18 -17.99
N ASP A 223 9.34 12.27 -18.76
CA ASP A 223 10.49 12.51 -19.63
C ASP A 223 11.79 12.63 -18.82
N GLU A 224 11.79 13.36 -17.67
CA GLU A 224 12.95 13.43 -16.77
C GLU A 224 13.35 12.03 -16.24
N VAL A 225 12.38 11.18 -15.88
CA VAL A 225 12.65 9.79 -15.47
C VAL A 225 13.25 8.99 -16.63
N GLN A 226 12.69 9.10 -17.83
CA GLN A 226 13.21 8.44 -19.02
C GLN A 226 14.65 8.87 -19.33
N ASP A 227 14.98 10.16 -19.15
CA ASP A 227 16.34 10.69 -19.32
C ASP A 227 17.32 10.05 -18.32
N VAL A 228 16.92 9.87 -17.05
CA VAL A 228 17.76 9.14 -16.09
C VAL A 228 18.04 7.73 -16.58
N LEU A 229 17.02 6.99 -17.01
CA LEU A 229 17.16 5.59 -17.45
C LEU A 229 18.02 5.45 -18.72
N THR A 230 18.04 6.45 -19.60
CA THR A 230 18.84 6.42 -20.84
C THR A 230 20.28 6.86 -20.65
N ARG A 231 20.57 7.75 -19.67
CA ARG A 231 21.91 8.31 -19.48
C ARG A 231 22.71 7.64 -18.36
N HIS A 232 22.02 7.13 -17.30
CA HIS A 232 22.71 6.61 -16.13
C HIS A 232 23.46 5.29 -16.44
N PRO A 233 24.75 5.16 -16.09
CA PRO A 233 25.56 3.99 -16.44
C PRO A 233 24.96 2.64 -15.99
N ASP A 234 24.32 2.62 -14.83
CA ASP A 234 23.74 1.40 -14.25
C ASP A 234 22.33 1.06 -14.77
N ALA A 235 21.68 1.95 -15.53
CA ALA A 235 20.35 1.74 -16.08
C ALA A 235 20.35 1.60 -17.60
N ARG A 236 21.18 2.38 -18.29
CA ARG A 236 21.16 2.48 -19.77
C ARG A 236 21.39 1.14 -20.45
N GLY A 237 20.56 0.85 -21.45
CA GLY A 237 20.70 -0.33 -22.29
C GLY A 237 20.40 -1.67 -21.59
N ARG A 238 19.96 -1.66 -20.34
CA ARG A 238 19.54 -2.87 -19.64
C ARG A 238 18.08 -3.18 -19.95
N PRO A 239 17.74 -4.40 -20.35
CA PRO A 239 16.35 -4.81 -20.59
C PRO A 239 15.57 -4.95 -19.28
N GLU A 240 16.26 -5.21 -18.17
CA GLU A 240 15.71 -5.40 -16.84
C GLU A 240 16.54 -4.61 -15.81
N LEU A 241 15.85 -3.99 -14.89
CA LEU A 241 16.39 -3.20 -13.78
C LEU A 241 15.89 -3.78 -12.45
N HIS A 242 16.65 -3.54 -11.40
CA HIS A 242 16.30 -3.96 -10.04
C HIS A 242 15.98 -2.72 -9.19
N LEU A 243 14.72 -2.61 -8.78
CA LEU A 243 14.24 -1.49 -7.97
C LEU A 243 14.14 -1.93 -6.51
N PRO A 244 15.06 -1.47 -5.64
CA PRO A 244 15.08 -1.88 -4.25
C PRO A 244 14.02 -1.17 -3.42
N TYR A 245 13.50 -1.88 -2.42
CA TYR A 245 12.58 -1.38 -1.42
C TYR A 245 13.01 -1.83 -0.03
N ARG A 246 12.83 -0.95 0.96
CA ARG A 246 12.73 -1.32 2.36
C ARG A 246 11.26 -1.63 2.64
N VAL A 247 10.97 -2.76 3.25
CA VAL A 247 9.60 -3.14 3.61
C VAL A 247 9.45 -3.01 5.11
N ASP A 248 8.65 -2.03 5.53
CA ASP A 248 8.36 -1.78 6.93
C ASP A 248 7.01 -2.42 7.29
N VAL A 249 7.01 -3.25 8.33
CA VAL A 249 5.85 -3.97 8.81
C VAL A 249 5.62 -3.63 10.28
N TYR A 250 4.38 -3.34 10.62
CA TYR A 250 4.01 -3.00 12.00
C TYR A 250 2.79 -3.79 12.44
N TRP A 251 2.67 -4.03 13.74
CA TRP A 251 1.43 -4.55 14.31
C TRP A 251 1.22 -4.06 15.74
N CYS A 252 -0.04 -4.01 16.15
CA CYS A 252 -0.45 -3.78 17.52
C CYS A 252 -1.69 -4.62 17.87
N GLU A 253 -1.93 -4.83 19.16
CA GLU A 253 -3.03 -5.65 19.69
C GLU A 253 -4.08 -4.73 20.32
N ARG A 254 -5.37 -5.00 20.10
CA ARG A 254 -6.46 -4.41 20.86
C ARG A 254 -6.37 -4.86 22.32
N ALA A 255 -6.44 -3.89 23.26
CA ALA A 255 -6.39 -4.12 24.70
C ALA A 255 -7.60 -4.92 25.21
#